data_be73d2bdbd0582ca1fe843bf880818d9
#
_entry.id   be73d2bdbd0582ca1fe843bf880818d9
#
_cell.length_a   1.000
_cell.length_b   1.000
_cell.length_c   1.000
_cell.angle_alpha   90.00
_cell.angle_beta   90.00
_cell.angle_gamma   90.00
#
_symmetry.space_group_name_H-M   'P 1'
#
loop_
_entity.id
_entity.type
_entity.pdbx_description
1 polymer ?
#
loop_
_entity_poly.entity_id
_entity_poly.type
_entity_poly.pdbx_seq_one_letter_code
_entity_poly.pdbx_strand_id
1 'polypeptide(L)'
;MDGAIFTDLEAAQAQGVKENKPILVDFTGSDWCPPCKALHKTVFESAEFAAASSKYVLLELDFPRSKPQAPEVKKKNTALAKKYGITGYPTVLLLDAKTGEVFGRSVGFGGMTAKDYLAKLDSYKNTPEGKASLAKEEKERSSRTEKSRAINQKINDAITAKDFKAAEAGLTELFVDASGPRLAFLHYNKARILLQIDPSAKEQALKYLDEALKVAEGDAGLTQTIKSFRDRTASAKPATDAKKGS
;
A
#
# COMPACT_ATOMS: atom_id res chain seq x y z
N MET A 1 -22.83 7.92 12.42
CA MET A 1 -21.69 7.94 13.38
C MET A 1 -22.02 8.95 14.46
N ASP A 2 -22.37 8.49 15.66
CA ASP A 2 -22.77 9.38 16.77
C ASP A 2 -21.56 9.88 17.60
N GLY A 3 -20.35 9.58 17.19
CA GLY A 3 -19.11 10.01 17.88
C GLY A 3 -18.39 11.10 17.11
N ALA A 4 -17.93 12.16 17.79
CA ALA A 4 -17.09 13.19 17.21
C ALA A 4 -15.77 12.56 16.72
N ILE A 5 -15.39 12.85 15.46
CA ILE A 5 -14.07 12.49 14.93
C ILE A 5 -13.12 13.62 15.29
N PHE A 6 -12.08 13.30 16.06
CA PHE A 6 -11.03 14.24 16.42
C PHE A 6 -10.03 14.39 15.28
N THR A 7 -9.38 15.56 15.20
CA THR A 7 -8.28 15.85 14.27
C THR A 7 -7.01 16.29 15.02
N ASP A 8 -7.06 16.30 16.34
CA ASP A 8 -5.95 16.63 17.23
C ASP A 8 -5.74 15.49 18.23
N LEU A 9 -4.50 15.00 18.33
CA LEU A 9 -4.17 13.85 19.19
C LEU A 9 -4.36 14.17 20.68
N GLU A 10 -4.00 15.37 21.13
CA GLU A 10 -4.09 15.73 22.56
C GLU A 10 -5.54 15.75 22.99
N ALA A 11 -6.42 16.32 22.17
CA ALA A 11 -7.86 16.31 22.42
C ALA A 11 -8.44 14.88 22.43
N ALA A 12 -8.03 14.04 21.47
CA ALA A 12 -8.44 12.63 21.42
C ALA A 12 -7.94 11.84 22.64
N GLN A 13 -6.71 12.10 23.09
CA GLN A 13 -6.17 11.47 24.31
C GLN A 13 -6.93 11.90 25.56
N ALA A 14 -7.18 13.19 25.72
CA ALA A 14 -7.98 13.69 26.87
C ALA A 14 -9.36 13.01 26.92
N GLN A 15 -10.04 12.87 25.77
CA GLN A 15 -11.32 12.19 25.70
C GLN A 15 -11.19 10.69 25.99
N GLY A 16 -10.17 10.03 25.43
CA GLY A 16 -9.92 8.60 25.65
C GLY A 16 -9.62 8.27 27.11
N VAL A 17 -8.86 9.14 27.80
CA VAL A 17 -8.62 9.01 29.25
C VAL A 17 -9.94 9.17 30.04
N LYS A 18 -10.73 10.19 29.70
CA LYS A 18 -12.03 10.47 30.35
C LYS A 18 -13.00 9.31 30.19
N GLU A 19 -13.07 8.71 29.01
CA GLU A 19 -14.00 7.61 28.71
C GLU A 19 -13.41 6.22 28.98
N ASN A 20 -12.15 6.14 29.37
CA ASN A 20 -11.39 4.89 29.49
C ASN A 20 -11.44 4.04 28.21
N LYS A 21 -11.27 4.69 27.06
CA LYS A 21 -11.30 4.07 25.73
C LYS A 21 -9.97 4.25 25.02
N PRO A 22 -9.55 3.26 24.21
CA PRO A 22 -8.43 3.42 23.32
C PRO A 22 -8.77 4.40 22.18
N ILE A 23 -7.73 4.94 21.56
CA ILE A 23 -7.86 5.82 20.38
C ILE A 23 -7.62 4.98 19.13
N LEU A 24 -8.58 5.00 18.21
CA LEU A 24 -8.41 4.52 16.85
C LEU A 24 -7.98 5.69 15.99
N VAL A 25 -6.73 5.64 15.49
CA VAL A 25 -6.14 6.68 14.65
C VAL A 25 -6.12 6.20 13.20
N ASP A 26 -6.76 6.93 12.31
CA ASP A 26 -6.65 6.73 10.87
C ASP A 26 -5.70 7.74 10.25
N PHE A 27 -4.57 7.28 9.74
CA PHE A 27 -3.67 8.04 8.88
C PHE A 27 -4.10 7.83 7.44
N THR A 28 -4.66 8.87 6.82
CA THR A 28 -5.34 8.76 5.53
C THR A 28 -4.88 9.80 4.52
N GLY A 29 -5.17 9.57 3.25
CA GLY A 29 -5.02 10.53 2.16
C GLY A 29 -6.35 10.66 1.44
N SER A 30 -7.29 11.44 2.03
CA SER A 30 -8.70 11.44 1.67
C SER A 30 -8.99 11.76 0.21
N ASP A 31 -8.17 12.58 -0.44
CA ASP A 31 -8.41 13.05 -1.80
C ASP A 31 -7.66 12.24 -2.88
N TRP A 32 -6.55 11.57 -2.54
CA TRP A 32 -5.68 10.94 -3.53
C TRP A 32 -5.46 9.43 -3.36
N CYS A 33 -5.76 8.85 -2.17
CA CYS A 33 -5.39 7.48 -1.83
C CYS A 33 -6.55 6.50 -2.09
N PRO A 34 -6.56 5.70 -3.18
CA PRO A 34 -7.65 4.77 -3.47
C PRO A 34 -7.91 3.75 -2.36
N PRO A 35 -6.91 3.08 -1.75
CA PRO A 35 -7.17 2.14 -0.67
C PRO A 35 -7.69 2.82 0.60
N CYS A 36 -7.38 4.12 0.84
CA CYS A 36 -7.97 4.87 1.96
C CYS A 36 -9.47 5.08 1.73
N LYS A 37 -9.86 5.51 0.53
CA LYS A 37 -11.26 5.67 0.14
C LYS A 37 -12.03 4.35 0.25
N ALA A 38 -11.39 3.25 -0.16
CA ALA A 38 -11.99 1.92 -0.05
C ALA A 38 -12.19 1.51 1.43
N LEU A 39 -11.21 1.77 2.31
CA LEU A 39 -11.33 1.51 3.74
C LEU A 39 -12.48 2.31 4.35
N HIS A 40 -12.56 3.61 4.07
CA HIS A 40 -13.65 4.47 4.55
C HIS A 40 -15.00 3.93 4.12
N LYS A 41 -15.21 3.72 2.81
CA LYS A 41 -16.48 3.26 2.26
C LYS A 41 -16.88 1.87 2.76
N THR A 42 -15.92 0.93 2.85
CA THR A 42 -16.24 -0.46 3.17
C THR A 42 -16.34 -0.69 4.66
N VAL A 43 -15.53 0.00 5.46
CA VAL A 43 -15.43 -0.23 6.91
C VAL A 43 -16.03 0.92 7.70
N PHE A 44 -15.48 2.12 7.62
CA PHE A 44 -15.84 3.21 8.52
C PHE A 44 -17.25 3.77 8.29
N GLU A 45 -17.80 3.63 7.09
CA GLU A 45 -19.19 3.98 6.78
C GLU A 45 -20.18 2.82 6.96
N SER A 46 -19.70 1.62 7.37
CA SER A 46 -20.55 0.44 7.55
C SER A 46 -21.38 0.50 8.84
N ALA A 47 -22.50 -0.23 8.85
CA ALA A 47 -23.32 -0.40 10.05
C ALA A 47 -22.58 -1.15 11.15
N GLU A 48 -21.72 -2.12 10.77
CA GLU A 48 -20.89 -2.88 11.70
C GLU A 48 -19.90 -1.97 12.42
N PHE A 49 -19.25 -1.03 11.70
CA PHE A 49 -18.36 -0.07 12.33
C PHE A 49 -19.12 0.92 13.20
N ALA A 50 -20.27 1.41 12.75
CA ALA A 50 -21.13 2.29 13.57
C ALA A 50 -21.47 1.66 14.93
N ALA A 51 -21.81 0.35 14.94
CA ALA A 51 -22.06 -0.39 16.18
C ALA A 51 -20.80 -0.57 17.05
N ALA A 52 -19.62 -0.74 16.42
CA ALA A 52 -18.37 -0.97 17.14
C ALA A 52 -17.63 0.32 17.53
N SER A 53 -17.92 1.45 16.89
CA SER A 53 -17.20 2.72 17.07
C SER A 53 -17.22 3.26 18.48
N SER A 54 -18.28 2.95 19.24
CA SER A 54 -18.43 3.31 20.67
C SER A 54 -17.31 2.75 21.56
N LYS A 55 -16.56 1.75 21.10
CA LYS A 55 -15.39 1.18 21.81
C LYS A 55 -14.17 2.09 21.76
N TYR A 56 -14.12 3.08 20.87
CA TYR A 56 -12.95 3.89 20.56
C TYR A 56 -13.25 5.37 20.64
N VAL A 57 -12.22 6.17 20.88
CA VAL A 57 -12.17 7.58 20.46
C VAL A 57 -11.58 7.61 19.06
N LEU A 58 -12.27 8.25 18.12
CA LEU A 58 -11.87 8.28 16.71
C LEU A 58 -11.00 9.51 16.43
N LEU A 59 -9.82 9.32 15.86
CA LEU A 59 -8.90 10.37 15.42
C LEU A 59 -8.56 10.16 13.94
N GLU A 60 -8.86 11.15 13.11
CA GLU A 60 -8.45 11.17 11.70
C GLU A 60 -7.30 12.16 11.49
N LEU A 61 -6.21 11.68 10.92
CA LEU A 61 -5.05 12.47 10.52
C LEU A 61 -4.93 12.42 8.99
N ASP A 62 -5.54 13.39 8.31
CA ASP A 62 -5.55 13.48 6.85
C ASP A 62 -4.27 14.14 6.31
N PHE A 63 -3.82 13.65 5.15
CA PHE A 63 -2.66 14.12 4.40
C PHE A 63 -3.09 14.45 2.96
N PRO A 64 -3.91 15.49 2.76
CA PRO A 64 -4.42 15.83 1.45
C PRO A 64 -3.33 16.34 0.51
N ARG A 65 -3.51 16.16 -0.81
CA ARG A 65 -2.65 16.70 -1.86
C ARG A 65 -3.29 17.82 -2.64
N SER A 66 -4.61 17.72 -2.87
CA SER A 66 -5.37 18.68 -3.69
C SER A 66 -6.22 19.62 -2.86
N LYS A 67 -6.55 19.24 -1.61
CA LYS A 67 -7.31 20.09 -0.69
C LYS A 67 -6.36 20.96 0.14
N PRO A 68 -6.71 22.22 0.41
CA PRO A 68 -5.95 23.07 1.32
C PRO A 68 -5.98 22.49 2.74
N GLN A 69 -4.86 22.58 3.45
CA GLN A 69 -4.72 22.22 4.86
C GLN A 69 -3.95 23.32 5.56
N ALA A 70 -4.40 23.72 6.75
CA ALA A 70 -3.71 24.71 7.54
C ALA A 70 -2.26 24.26 7.85
N PRO A 71 -1.25 25.14 7.72
CA PRO A 71 0.16 24.78 7.88
C PRO A 71 0.45 24.10 9.23
N GLU A 72 -0.19 24.57 10.30
CA GLU A 72 -0.02 24.01 11.65
C GLU A 72 -0.57 22.57 11.73
N VAL A 73 -1.71 22.27 11.11
CA VAL A 73 -2.28 20.91 11.04
C VAL A 73 -1.34 20.00 10.26
N LYS A 74 -0.87 20.46 9.10
CA LYS A 74 0.10 19.69 8.29
C LYS A 74 1.37 19.39 9.06
N LYS A 75 1.92 20.37 9.81
CA LYS A 75 3.10 20.20 10.64
C LYS A 75 2.88 19.18 11.75
N LYS A 76 1.77 19.29 12.49
CA LYS A 76 1.38 18.36 13.55
C LYS A 76 1.20 16.93 12.99
N ASN A 77 0.42 16.77 11.92
CA ASN A 77 0.20 15.46 11.30
C ASN A 77 1.50 14.82 10.81
N THR A 78 2.40 15.62 10.20
CA THR A 78 3.71 15.14 9.74
C THR A 78 4.59 14.69 10.91
N ALA A 79 4.58 15.41 12.02
CA ALA A 79 5.32 15.02 13.23
C ALA A 79 4.78 13.71 13.81
N LEU A 80 3.46 13.55 13.86
CA LEU A 80 2.81 12.32 14.32
C LEU A 80 3.09 11.13 13.38
N ALA A 81 3.04 11.33 12.06
CA ALA A 81 3.39 10.30 11.10
C ALA A 81 4.85 9.83 11.31
N LYS A 82 5.78 10.77 11.56
CA LYS A 82 7.17 10.43 11.87
C LYS A 82 7.28 9.69 13.20
N LYS A 83 6.62 10.19 14.26
CA LYS A 83 6.62 9.58 15.61
C LYS A 83 6.17 8.12 15.56
N TYR A 84 5.10 7.85 14.83
CA TYR A 84 4.53 6.51 14.74
C TYR A 84 5.05 5.68 13.55
N GLY A 85 6.06 6.14 12.84
CA GLY A 85 6.69 5.39 11.74
C GLY A 85 5.73 5.06 10.60
N ILE A 86 4.90 6.04 10.20
CA ILE A 86 3.93 5.85 9.11
C ILE A 86 4.67 5.92 7.76
N THR A 87 4.66 4.83 7.01
CA THR A 87 5.35 4.71 5.71
C THR A 87 4.40 4.52 4.53
N GLY A 88 3.10 4.43 4.78
CA GLY A 88 2.07 4.25 3.75
C GLY A 88 0.68 4.49 4.27
N TYR A 89 -0.27 4.63 3.34
CA TYR A 89 -1.67 4.93 3.62
C TYR A 89 -2.60 3.88 2.98
N PRO A 90 -3.73 3.56 3.62
CA PRO A 90 -4.08 3.95 4.99
C PRO A 90 -3.19 3.23 6.00
N THR A 91 -2.99 3.83 7.17
CA THR A 91 -2.48 3.13 8.34
C THR A 91 -3.40 3.43 9.52
N VAL A 92 -3.95 2.39 10.11
CA VAL A 92 -4.80 2.50 11.31
C VAL A 92 -4.03 2.00 12.51
N LEU A 93 -4.00 2.83 13.57
CA LEU A 93 -3.37 2.48 14.85
C LEU A 93 -4.42 2.37 15.95
N LEU A 94 -4.17 1.50 16.92
CA LEU A 94 -4.83 1.52 18.22
C LEU A 94 -3.81 2.00 19.25
N LEU A 95 -4.15 3.11 19.92
CA LEU A 95 -3.30 3.71 20.95
C LEU A 95 -3.95 3.57 22.31
N ASP A 96 -3.13 3.29 23.31
CA ASP A 96 -3.50 3.52 24.70
C ASP A 96 -3.64 5.03 24.95
N ALA A 97 -4.80 5.47 25.42
CA ALA A 97 -5.08 6.89 25.59
C ALA A 97 -4.20 7.56 26.66
N LYS A 98 -3.77 6.80 27.67
CA LYS A 98 -2.95 7.35 28.79
C LYS A 98 -1.48 7.47 28.42
N THR A 99 -0.95 6.44 27.74
CA THR A 99 0.49 6.37 27.43
C THR A 99 0.83 6.83 26.01
N GLY A 100 -0.14 6.80 25.08
CA GLY A 100 0.10 7.03 23.65
C GLY A 100 0.85 5.88 22.97
N GLU A 101 1.02 4.74 23.66
CA GLU A 101 1.68 3.56 23.11
C GLU A 101 0.78 2.84 22.09
N VAL A 102 1.39 2.35 21.03
CA VAL A 102 0.71 1.56 20.02
C VAL A 102 0.57 0.12 20.49
N PHE A 103 -0.65 -0.41 20.48
CA PHE A 103 -0.92 -1.82 20.74
C PHE A 103 -1.62 -2.54 19.58
N GLY A 104 -1.97 -1.82 18.51
CA GLY A 104 -2.52 -2.37 17.28
C GLY A 104 -2.11 -1.55 16.07
N ARG A 105 -1.83 -2.22 14.93
CA ARG A 105 -1.44 -1.57 13.68
C ARG A 105 -1.95 -2.35 12.47
N SER A 106 -2.68 -1.66 11.62
CA SER A 106 -3.09 -2.17 10.30
C SER A 106 -2.55 -1.26 9.21
N VAL A 107 -1.75 -1.79 8.28
CA VAL A 107 -1.13 -1.02 7.19
C VAL A 107 -1.73 -1.48 5.86
N GLY A 108 -2.21 -0.51 5.09
CA GLY A 108 -2.92 -0.75 3.85
C GLY A 108 -4.36 -1.26 4.08
N PHE A 109 -5.10 -1.40 2.98
CA PHE A 109 -6.42 -2.02 2.98
C PHE A 109 -6.48 -3.05 1.86
N GLY A 110 -6.53 -4.32 2.24
CA GLY A 110 -6.51 -5.47 1.33
C GLY A 110 -7.88 -5.92 0.86
N GLY A 111 -8.90 -5.04 0.89
CA GLY A 111 -10.27 -5.37 0.46
C GLY A 111 -11.03 -6.29 1.42
N MET A 112 -10.69 -6.28 2.70
CA MET A 112 -11.41 -7.02 3.74
C MET A 112 -12.86 -6.53 3.87
N THR A 113 -13.77 -7.42 4.30
CA THR A 113 -15.11 -6.99 4.74
C THR A 113 -15.00 -6.15 6.04
N ALA A 114 -16.03 -5.35 6.33
CA ALA A 114 -16.09 -4.60 7.60
C ALA A 114 -15.94 -5.53 8.80
N LYS A 115 -16.65 -6.67 8.79
CA LYS A 115 -16.60 -7.69 9.84
C LYS A 115 -15.18 -8.22 10.07
N ASP A 116 -14.48 -8.60 8.99
CA ASP A 116 -13.12 -9.16 9.12
C ASP A 116 -12.12 -8.10 9.58
N TYR A 117 -12.28 -6.86 9.12
CA TYR A 117 -11.44 -5.76 9.55
C TYR A 117 -11.63 -5.44 11.05
N LEU A 118 -12.87 -5.42 11.52
CA LEU A 118 -13.18 -5.24 12.94
C LEU A 118 -12.65 -6.40 13.78
N ALA A 119 -12.81 -7.64 13.33
CA ALA A 119 -12.22 -8.80 14.00
C ALA A 119 -10.70 -8.69 14.12
N LYS A 120 -10.04 -8.17 13.09
CA LYS A 120 -8.61 -7.87 13.13
C LYS A 120 -8.29 -6.80 14.19
N LEU A 121 -9.03 -5.69 14.24
CA LEU A 121 -8.83 -4.66 15.26
C LEU A 121 -9.05 -5.22 16.67
N ASP A 122 -10.09 -6.02 16.87
CA ASP A 122 -10.40 -6.66 18.16
C ASP A 122 -9.36 -7.73 18.57
N SER A 123 -8.55 -8.24 17.63
CA SER A 123 -7.46 -9.17 17.91
C SER A 123 -6.27 -8.51 18.61
N TYR A 124 -6.07 -7.21 18.43
CA TYR A 124 -5.02 -6.46 19.11
C TYR A 124 -5.35 -6.27 20.59
N LYS A 125 -4.42 -6.61 21.47
CA LYS A 125 -4.62 -6.50 22.92
C LYS A 125 -3.63 -5.51 23.53
N ASN A 126 -4.14 -4.59 24.34
CA ASN A 126 -3.31 -3.67 25.12
C ASN A 126 -2.75 -4.38 26.39
N THR A 127 -2.01 -5.45 26.14
CA THR A 127 -1.30 -6.24 27.17
C THR A 127 0.15 -6.36 26.79
N PRO A 128 1.06 -6.73 27.71
CA PRO A 128 2.47 -6.96 27.39
C PRO A 128 2.65 -7.98 26.25
N GLU A 129 1.88 -9.07 26.26
CA GLU A 129 1.93 -10.13 25.24
C GLU A 129 1.43 -9.63 23.88
N GLY A 130 0.33 -8.84 23.87
CA GLY A 130 -0.21 -8.23 22.65
C GLY A 130 0.78 -7.25 22.02
N LYS A 131 1.42 -6.40 22.82
CA LYS A 131 2.47 -5.49 22.36
C LYS A 131 3.71 -6.23 21.84
N ALA A 132 4.11 -7.32 22.50
CA ALA A 132 5.22 -8.16 22.04
C ALA A 132 4.90 -8.83 20.69
N SER A 133 3.67 -9.33 20.52
CA SER A 133 3.20 -9.89 19.25
C SER A 133 3.25 -8.86 18.13
N LEU A 134 2.75 -7.64 18.37
CA LEU A 134 2.80 -6.54 17.41
C LEU A 134 4.25 -6.18 17.04
N ALA A 135 5.14 -6.08 18.01
CA ALA A 135 6.56 -5.78 17.77
C ALA A 135 7.23 -6.84 16.90
N LYS A 136 6.89 -8.11 17.07
CA LYS A 136 7.35 -9.22 16.24
C LYS A 136 6.85 -9.07 14.79
N GLU A 137 5.56 -8.82 14.60
CA GLU A 137 4.97 -8.58 13.28
C GLU A 137 5.62 -7.38 12.56
N GLU A 138 5.87 -6.30 13.28
CA GLU A 138 6.54 -5.11 12.73
C GLU A 138 7.98 -5.39 12.31
N LYS A 139 8.72 -6.17 13.09
CA LYS A 139 10.09 -6.62 12.74
C LYS A 139 10.10 -7.47 11.47
N GLU A 140 9.18 -8.43 11.36
CA GLU A 140 9.03 -9.28 10.18
C GLU A 140 8.64 -8.46 8.94
N ARG A 141 7.73 -7.49 9.09
CA ARG A 141 7.33 -6.58 8.02
C ARG A 141 8.49 -5.70 7.57
N SER A 142 9.26 -5.14 8.51
CA SER A 142 10.45 -4.34 8.19
C SER A 142 11.48 -5.17 7.42
N SER A 143 11.78 -6.38 7.87
CA SER A 143 12.70 -7.29 7.19
C SER A 143 12.24 -7.61 5.76
N ARG A 144 10.95 -7.88 5.55
CA ARG A 144 10.40 -8.09 4.19
C ARG A 144 10.54 -6.84 3.31
N THR A 145 10.31 -5.66 3.89
CA THR A 145 10.44 -4.39 3.17
C THR A 145 11.89 -4.13 2.75
N GLU A 146 12.86 -4.38 3.63
CA GLU A 146 14.29 -4.25 3.34
C GLU A 146 14.73 -5.22 2.25
N LYS A 147 14.33 -6.50 2.34
CA LYS A 147 14.58 -7.48 1.29
C LYS A 147 14.03 -7.03 -0.07
N SER A 148 12.78 -6.56 -0.09
CA SER A 148 12.16 -6.06 -1.33
C SER A 148 12.89 -4.84 -1.89
N ARG A 149 13.37 -3.93 -1.03
CA ARG A 149 14.19 -2.77 -1.47
C ARG A 149 15.51 -3.21 -2.08
N ALA A 150 16.22 -4.14 -1.44
CA ALA A 150 17.47 -4.67 -1.95
C ALA A 150 17.29 -5.36 -3.30
N ILE A 151 16.24 -6.16 -3.48
CA ILE A 151 15.92 -6.79 -4.76
C ILE A 151 15.58 -5.75 -5.83
N ASN A 152 14.76 -4.75 -5.51
CA ASN A 152 14.43 -3.66 -6.43
C ASN A 152 15.68 -2.87 -6.85
N GLN A 153 16.65 -2.66 -5.94
CA GLN A 153 17.93 -2.04 -6.30
C GLN A 153 18.69 -2.90 -7.28
N LYS A 154 18.82 -4.20 -7.07
CA LYS A 154 19.45 -5.13 -8.01
C LYS A 154 18.79 -5.09 -9.40
N ILE A 155 17.45 -5.03 -9.45
CA ILE A 155 16.70 -4.91 -10.69
C ILE A 155 17.06 -3.60 -11.41
N ASN A 156 17.11 -2.47 -10.70
CA ASN A 156 17.45 -1.18 -11.28
C ASN A 156 18.89 -1.14 -11.80
N ASP A 157 19.84 -1.72 -11.06
CA ASP A 157 21.22 -1.83 -11.47
C ASP A 157 21.36 -2.68 -12.76
N ALA A 158 20.65 -3.81 -12.83
CA ALA A 158 20.61 -4.67 -14.00
C ALA A 158 19.98 -3.96 -15.23
N ILE A 159 18.91 -3.17 -15.02
CA ILE A 159 18.31 -2.35 -16.09
C ILE A 159 19.34 -1.34 -16.62
N THR A 160 20.06 -0.67 -15.73
CA THR A 160 21.10 0.31 -16.08
C THR A 160 22.24 -0.35 -16.85
N ALA A 161 22.63 -1.56 -16.45
CA ALA A 161 23.65 -2.38 -17.14
C ALA A 161 23.13 -3.03 -18.43
N LYS A 162 21.83 -2.89 -18.76
CA LYS A 162 21.15 -3.57 -19.88
C LYS A 162 21.22 -5.11 -19.79
N ASP A 163 21.28 -5.64 -18.58
CA ASP A 163 21.27 -7.09 -18.31
C ASP A 163 19.84 -7.56 -17.99
N PHE A 164 19.10 -7.97 -19.04
CA PHE A 164 17.75 -8.46 -18.87
C PHE A 164 17.68 -9.71 -18.00
N LYS A 165 18.65 -10.63 -18.15
CA LYS A 165 18.65 -11.89 -17.40
C LYS A 165 18.78 -11.65 -15.89
N ALA A 166 19.66 -10.74 -15.49
CA ALA A 166 19.79 -10.34 -14.10
C ALA A 166 18.53 -9.61 -13.57
N ALA A 167 17.94 -8.72 -14.39
CA ALA A 167 16.69 -8.05 -14.02
C ALA A 167 15.52 -9.03 -13.89
N GLU A 168 15.41 -10.01 -14.79
CA GLU A 168 14.39 -11.07 -14.74
C GLU A 168 14.56 -11.96 -13.50
N ALA A 169 15.79 -12.32 -13.13
CA ALA A 169 16.09 -13.08 -11.93
C ALA A 169 15.62 -12.31 -10.67
N GLY A 170 15.93 -11.01 -10.57
CA GLY A 170 15.47 -10.16 -9.47
C GLY A 170 13.95 -10.05 -9.41
N LEU A 171 13.27 -9.91 -10.56
CA LEU A 171 11.80 -9.94 -10.59
C LEU A 171 11.25 -11.28 -10.09
N THR A 172 11.84 -12.39 -10.49
CA THR A 172 11.41 -13.72 -10.07
C THR A 172 11.58 -13.90 -8.56
N GLU A 173 12.70 -13.41 -7.99
CA GLU A 173 12.94 -13.40 -6.54
C GLU A 173 11.89 -12.55 -5.79
N LEU A 174 11.54 -11.36 -6.33
CA LEU A 174 10.55 -10.46 -5.73
C LEU A 174 9.13 -11.02 -5.74
N PHE A 175 8.81 -11.84 -6.73
CA PHE A 175 7.50 -12.40 -6.97
C PHE A 175 7.44 -13.92 -6.75
N VAL A 176 8.34 -14.46 -5.93
CA VAL A 176 8.28 -15.87 -5.54
C VAL A 176 6.87 -16.22 -5.02
N ASP A 177 6.34 -17.36 -5.42
CA ASP A 177 4.97 -17.80 -5.08
C ASP A 177 3.83 -16.88 -5.59
N ALA A 178 4.10 -16.03 -6.59
CA ALA A 178 3.05 -15.20 -7.17
C ALA A 178 2.02 -16.03 -7.94
N SER A 179 0.75 -15.69 -7.76
CA SER A 179 -0.38 -16.28 -8.49
C SER A 179 -1.40 -15.19 -8.87
N GLY A 180 -2.32 -15.52 -9.77
CA GLY A 180 -3.38 -14.60 -10.18
C GLY A 180 -2.88 -13.21 -10.58
N PRO A 181 -3.52 -12.12 -10.13
CA PRO A 181 -3.13 -10.75 -10.48
C PRO A 181 -1.68 -10.40 -10.14
N ARG A 182 -1.11 -11.00 -9.09
CA ARG A 182 0.30 -10.78 -8.74
C ARG A 182 1.25 -11.40 -9.76
N LEU A 183 0.93 -12.58 -10.26
CA LEU A 183 1.68 -13.23 -11.34
C LEU A 183 1.52 -12.45 -12.66
N ALA A 184 0.31 -11.94 -12.94
CA ALA A 184 0.07 -11.04 -14.06
C ALA A 184 0.98 -9.81 -14.02
N PHE A 185 1.11 -9.19 -12.86
CA PHE A 185 1.98 -8.04 -12.66
C PHE A 185 3.46 -8.37 -12.84
N LEU A 186 3.91 -9.57 -12.45
CA LEU A 186 5.26 -10.06 -12.74
C LEU A 186 5.52 -10.11 -14.27
N HIS A 187 4.66 -10.79 -15.02
CA HIS A 187 4.80 -10.90 -16.48
C HIS A 187 4.76 -9.53 -17.17
N TYR A 188 3.85 -8.65 -16.72
CA TYR A 188 3.78 -7.28 -17.21
C TYR A 188 5.10 -6.50 -17.00
N ASN A 189 5.73 -6.63 -15.82
CA ASN A 189 7.01 -5.98 -15.55
C ASN A 189 8.16 -6.60 -16.32
N LYS A 190 8.16 -7.92 -16.56
CA LYS A 190 9.14 -8.57 -17.46
C LYS A 190 9.09 -7.95 -18.85
N ALA A 191 7.90 -7.79 -19.43
CA ALA A 191 7.75 -7.15 -20.74
C ALA A 191 8.25 -5.70 -20.74
N ARG A 192 7.90 -4.92 -19.73
CA ARG A 192 8.33 -3.51 -19.62
C ARG A 192 9.85 -3.36 -19.54
N ILE A 193 10.49 -4.15 -18.68
CA ILE A 193 11.93 -4.11 -18.46
C ILE A 193 12.66 -4.59 -19.71
N LEU A 194 12.18 -5.65 -20.35
CA LEU A 194 12.77 -6.13 -21.60
C LEU A 194 12.79 -5.03 -22.66
N LEU A 195 11.65 -4.35 -22.89
CA LEU A 195 11.58 -3.27 -23.88
C LEU A 195 12.39 -2.02 -23.49
N GLN A 196 12.61 -1.79 -22.20
CA GLN A 196 13.48 -0.71 -21.73
C GLN A 196 14.96 -1.02 -22.02
N ILE A 197 15.38 -2.28 -21.91
CA ILE A 197 16.74 -2.73 -22.15
C ILE A 197 17.00 -2.94 -23.64
N ASP A 198 16.06 -3.60 -24.32
CA ASP A 198 16.10 -3.89 -25.75
C ASP A 198 14.76 -3.56 -26.43
N PRO A 199 14.61 -2.37 -27.01
CA PRO A 199 13.39 -1.98 -27.73
C PRO A 199 13.07 -2.88 -28.94
N SER A 200 14.03 -3.66 -29.46
CA SER A 200 13.80 -4.57 -30.58
C SER A 200 13.13 -5.89 -30.16
N ALA A 201 13.18 -6.24 -28.88
CA ALA A 201 12.63 -7.50 -28.33
C ALA A 201 11.10 -7.51 -28.24
N LYS A 202 10.40 -6.87 -29.17
CA LYS A 202 8.96 -6.70 -29.23
C LYS A 202 8.20 -8.03 -29.16
N GLU A 203 8.63 -9.01 -29.92
CA GLU A 203 7.96 -10.32 -29.97
C GLU A 203 7.98 -11.03 -28.60
N GLN A 204 9.13 -11.00 -27.94
CA GLN A 204 9.28 -11.60 -26.62
C GLN A 204 8.45 -10.84 -25.57
N ALA A 205 8.42 -9.50 -25.64
CA ALA A 205 7.61 -8.69 -24.76
C ALA A 205 6.11 -8.97 -24.92
N LEU A 206 5.64 -9.16 -26.15
CA LEU A 206 4.24 -9.54 -26.41
C LEU A 206 3.89 -10.90 -25.81
N LYS A 207 4.80 -11.89 -25.85
CA LYS A 207 4.60 -13.19 -25.18
C LYS A 207 4.40 -13.01 -23.67
N TYR A 208 5.22 -12.20 -22.99
CA TYR A 208 5.03 -11.92 -21.58
C TYR A 208 3.68 -11.22 -21.29
N LEU A 209 3.24 -10.31 -22.16
CA LEU A 209 1.96 -9.62 -21.99
C LEU A 209 0.77 -10.55 -22.20
N ASP A 210 0.87 -11.50 -23.14
CA ASP A 210 -0.14 -12.54 -23.34
C ASP A 210 -0.23 -13.48 -22.13
N GLU A 211 0.91 -13.89 -21.53
CA GLU A 211 0.92 -14.64 -20.29
C GLU A 211 0.31 -13.83 -19.11
N ALA A 212 0.61 -12.54 -19.03
CA ALA A 212 0.02 -11.67 -18.03
C ALA A 212 -1.52 -11.63 -18.14
N LEU A 213 -2.06 -11.53 -19.35
CA LEU A 213 -3.51 -11.48 -19.58
C LEU A 213 -4.22 -12.79 -19.21
N LYS A 214 -3.57 -13.95 -19.37
CA LYS A 214 -4.13 -15.26 -19.01
C LYS A 214 -4.39 -15.37 -17.50
N VAL A 215 -3.61 -14.70 -16.67
CA VAL A 215 -3.66 -14.84 -15.21
C VAL A 215 -4.12 -13.57 -14.50
N ALA A 216 -4.53 -12.52 -15.25
CA ALA A 216 -5.01 -11.25 -14.69
C ALA A 216 -6.50 -11.30 -14.28
N GLU A 217 -7.16 -12.46 -14.35
CA GLU A 217 -8.58 -12.62 -14.03
C GLU A 217 -8.88 -12.12 -12.60
N GLY A 218 -9.98 -11.38 -12.48
CA GLY A 218 -10.41 -10.81 -11.20
C GLY A 218 -9.91 -9.38 -10.90
N ASP A 219 -8.95 -8.84 -11.69
CA ASP A 219 -8.50 -7.45 -11.59
C ASP A 219 -8.71 -6.70 -12.91
N ALA A 220 -9.87 -6.06 -13.04
CA ALA A 220 -10.24 -5.33 -14.25
C ALA A 220 -9.30 -4.15 -14.55
N GLY A 221 -8.78 -3.46 -13.53
CA GLY A 221 -7.85 -2.34 -13.68
C GLY A 221 -6.50 -2.78 -14.22
N LEU A 222 -5.93 -3.86 -13.67
CA LEU A 222 -4.69 -4.45 -14.14
C LEU A 222 -4.86 -5.01 -15.56
N THR A 223 -5.94 -5.75 -15.82
CA THR A 223 -6.25 -6.28 -17.15
C THR A 223 -6.31 -5.18 -18.21
N GLN A 224 -6.98 -4.06 -17.93
CA GLN A 224 -7.04 -2.92 -18.86
C GLN A 224 -5.67 -2.28 -19.07
N THR A 225 -4.87 -2.17 -18.02
CA THR A 225 -3.50 -1.64 -18.10
C THR A 225 -2.62 -2.50 -19.01
N ILE A 226 -2.67 -3.82 -18.82
CA ILE A 226 -1.89 -4.79 -19.63
C ILE A 226 -2.34 -4.74 -21.10
N LYS A 227 -3.65 -4.77 -21.37
CA LYS A 227 -4.20 -4.66 -22.74
C LYS A 227 -3.72 -3.40 -23.43
N SER A 228 -3.87 -2.24 -22.79
CA SER A 228 -3.43 -0.95 -23.35
C SER A 228 -1.93 -0.91 -23.65
N PHE A 229 -1.11 -1.50 -22.80
CA PHE A 229 0.33 -1.58 -23.03
C PHE A 229 0.69 -2.56 -24.15
N ARG A 230 0.02 -3.71 -24.20
CA ARG A 230 0.17 -4.71 -25.26
C ARG A 230 -0.16 -4.14 -26.64
N ASP A 231 -1.29 -3.44 -26.77
CA ASP A 231 -1.74 -2.87 -28.03
C ASP A 231 -0.78 -1.79 -28.52
N ARG A 232 -0.29 -0.93 -27.63
CA ARG A 232 0.76 0.04 -27.97
C ARG A 232 2.05 -0.65 -28.42
N THR A 233 2.46 -1.71 -27.72
CA THR A 233 3.63 -2.50 -28.10
C THR A 233 3.44 -3.15 -29.46
N ALA A 234 2.28 -3.74 -29.72
CA ALA A 234 1.98 -4.38 -31.01
C ALA A 234 1.98 -3.39 -32.19
N SER A 235 1.48 -2.18 -31.99
CA SER A 235 1.39 -1.14 -33.03
C SER A 235 2.67 -0.31 -33.22
N ALA A 236 3.63 -0.39 -32.29
CA ALA A 236 4.90 0.31 -32.40
C ALA A 236 5.64 -0.14 -33.68
N LYS A 237 6.05 0.81 -34.53
CA LYS A 237 6.91 0.52 -35.69
C LYS A 237 8.27 0.02 -35.20
N PRO A 238 8.92 -0.93 -35.92
CA PRO A 238 10.28 -1.31 -35.58
C PRO A 238 11.16 -0.06 -35.55
N ALA A 239 12.07 0.01 -34.58
CA ALA A 239 13.08 1.07 -34.55
C ALA A 239 13.91 0.91 -35.81
N THR A 240 13.66 1.73 -36.83
CA THR A 240 14.49 1.78 -38.04
C THR A 240 15.88 2.26 -37.64
N ASP A 241 16.90 1.53 -38.04
CA ASP A 241 18.31 1.88 -37.91
C ASP A 241 18.57 3.34 -38.25
N ALA A 242 18.61 4.19 -37.24
CA ALA A 242 19.13 5.55 -37.34
C ALA A 242 20.63 5.51 -37.12
N LYS A 243 21.35 4.74 -37.99
CA LYS A 243 22.80 4.86 -38.19
C LYS A 243 23.22 4.17 -39.50
N LYS A 244 22.98 4.82 -40.61
CA LYS A 244 23.88 4.80 -41.78
C LYS A 244 23.73 6.14 -42.49
N GLY A 245 24.68 7.01 -42.28
CA GLY A 245 24.76 8.29 -42.97
C GLY A 245 25.87 9.17 -42.42
N SER A 246 27.04 9.00 -43.00
CA SER A 246 28.19 9.93 -43.05
C SER A 246 29.18 9.81 -41.93
#